data_dd8e0c4a6f3bf289afb2c97a995ad641
#
_entry.id   dd8e0c4a6f3bf289afb2c97a995ad641
#
_cell.length_a   1.000
_cell.length_b   1.000
_cell.length_c   1.000
_cell.angle_alpha   90.00
_cell.angle_beta   90.00
_cell.angle_gamma   90.00
#
_symmetry.space_group_name_H-M   'P 1'
#
loop_
_entity.id
_entity.type
_entity.pdbx_description
1 polymer ?
#
loop_
_entity_poly.entity_id
_entity_poly.type
_entity_poly.pdbx_seq_one_letter_code
_entity_poly.pdbx_strand_id
1 'polypeptide(L)'
;MYYRVTTYSFDAARRDEFLEFADSLRDELSAVDGLEAVHTVEIGEGGGMIIARYTSAGDAEEAQPQIQGIMGRMAPFLTSMPQVSAGEVIWEM
;
A
#
# COMPACT_ATOMS: atom_id res chain seq x y z
N MET A 1 -2.43 12.52 11.80
CA MET A 1 -2.64 11.23 11.12
C MET A 1 -2.71 11.46 9.62
N TYR A 2 -1.92 10.74 8.87
CA TYR A 2 -1.74 10.96 7.43
C TYR A 2 -1.93 9.64 6.70
N TYR A 3 -2.71 9.65 5.62
CA TYR A 3 -2.97 8.45 4.83
C TYR A 3 -2.40 8.56 3.43
N ARG A 4 -1.86 7.45 2.94
CA ARG A 4 -1.55 7.26 1.53
C ARG A 4 -2.45 6.16 1.01
N VAL A 5 -3.14 6.45 -0.10
CA VAL A 5 -4.07 5.52 -0.73
C VAL A 5 -3.57 5.23 -2.13
N THR A 6 -3.41 3.94 -2.45
CA THR A 6 -2.96 3.50 -3.75
C THR A 6 -4.02 2.60 -4.36
N THR A 7 -4.56 2.98 -5.51
CA THR A 7 -5.50 2.14 -6.27
C THR A 7 -4.77 1.50 -7.44
N TYR A 8 -5.13 0.27 -7.75
CA TYR A 8 -4.47 -0.51 -8.80
C TYR A 8 -5.40 -1.63 -9.29
N SER A 9 -5.00 -2.26 -10.40
CA SER A 9 -5.63 -3.50 -10.86
C SER A 9 -4.57 -4.60 -10.82
N PHE A 10 -4.99 -5.81 -10.51
CA PHE A 10 -4.10 -6.98 -10.47
C PHE A 10 -4.74 -8.15 -11.20
N ASP A 11 -3.92 -9.15 -11.55
CA ASP A 11 -4.40 -10.37 -12.20
C ASP A 11 -5.15 -11.21 -11.18
N ALA A 12 -6.49 -11.27 -11.30
CA ALA A 12 -7.34 -12.00 -10.38
C ALA A 12 -7.03 -13.50 -10.35
N ALA A 13 -6.50 -14.05 -11.43
CA ALA A 13 -6.10 -15.46 -11.48
C ALA A 13 -4.87 -15.72 -10.59
N ARG A 14 -4.12 -14.69 -10.22
CA ARG A 14 -2.94 -14.79 -9.37
C ARG A 14 -3.18 -14.21 -7.97
N ARG A 15 -4.44 -14.12 -7.57
CA ARG A 15 -4.83 -13.51 -6.30
C ARG A 15 -4.11 -14.15 -5.10
N ASP A 16 -4.07 -15.47 -5.05
CA ASP A 16 -3.44 -16.18 -3.93
C ASP A 16 -1.93 -15.94 -3.89
N GLU A 17 -1.26 -15.92 -5.04
CA GLU A 17 0.15 -15.59 -5.12
C GLU A 17 0.42 -14.16 -4.66
N PHE A 18 -0.47 -13.23 -5.04
CA PHE A 18 -0.37 -11.84 -4.63
C PHE A 18 -0.47 -11.69 -3.11
N LEU A 19 -1.41 -12.41 -2.48
CA LEU A 19 -1.58 -12.36 -1.03
C LEU A 19 -0.40 -13.00 -0.30
N GLU A 20 0.17 -14.08 -0.83
CA GLU A 20 1.39 -14.68 -0.28
C GLU A 20 2.56 -13.71 -0.35
N PHE A 21 2.68 -13.00 -1.47
CA PHE A 21 3.70 -11.98 -1.64
C PHE A 21 3.51 -10.87 -0.62
N ALA A 22 2.28 -10.38 -0.42
CA ALA A 22 1.97 -9.36 0.58
C ALA A 22 2.37 -9.82 1.99
N ASP A 23 2.09 -11.07 2.33
CA ASP A 23 2.51 -11.65 3.61
C ASP A 23 4.02 -11.61 3.78
N SER A 24 4.77 -11.86 2.72
CA SER A 24 6.24 -11.86 2.77
C SER A 24 6.82 -10.46 3.07
N LEU A 25 6.03 -9.41 2.87
CA LEU A 25 6.45 -8.03 3.12
C LEU A 25 6.13 -7.54 4.53
N ARG A 26 5.40 -8.33 5.31
CA ARG A 26 4.87 -7.90 6.61
C ARG A 26 5.95 -7.39 7.55
N ASP A 27 7.04 -8.13 7.70
CA ASP A 27 8.13 -7.77 8.61
C ASP A 27 8.85 -6.50 8.13
N GLU A 28 9.07 -6.40 6.83
CA GLU A 28 9.72 -5.25 6.23
C GLU A 28 8.88 -3.98 6.41
N LEU A 29 7.56 -4.09 6.18
CA LEU A 29 6.62 -2.98 6.38
C LEU A 29 6.54 -2.57 7.85
N SER A 30 6.56 -3.55 8.76
CA SER A 30 6.51 -3.28 10.20
C SER A 30 7.74 -2.52 10.68
N ALA A 31 8.85 -2.58 9.96
CA ALA A 31 10.09 -1.90 10.30
C ALA A 31 10.17 -0.47 9.75
N VAL A 32 9.17 -0.02 8.98
CA VAL A 32 9.14 1.34 8.44
C VAL A 32 8.73 2.32 9.53
N ASP A 33 9.62 3.27 9.85
CA ASP A 33 9.34 4.27 10.87
C ASP A 33 8.14 5.14 10.49
N GLY A 34 7.23 5.34 11.44
CA GLY A 34 6.06 6.17 11.25
C GLY A 34 4.90 5.50 10.52
N LEU A 35 5.09 4.32 9.96
CA LEU A 35 4.02 3.56 9.33
C LEU A 35 3.27 2.77 10.41
N GLU A 36 2.01 3.13 10.64
CA GLU A 36 1.21 2.58 11.73
C GLU A 36 0.35 1.40 11.32
N ALA A 37 -0.13 1.40 10.09
CA ALA A 37 -1.01 0.34 9.60
C ALA A 37 -1.03 0.32 8.07
N VAL A 38 -1.19 -0.87 7.50
CA VAL A 38 -1.39 -1.06 6.06
C VAL A 38 -2.54 -2.05 5.89
N HIS A 39 -3.51 -1.67 5.08
CA HIS A 39 -4.61 -2.55 4.68
C HIS A 39 -4.66 -2.63 3.17
N THR A 40 -4.91 -3.83 2.66
CA THR A 40 -5.18 -4.05 1.24
C THR A 40 -6.63 -4.47 1.12
N VAL A 41 -7.40 -3.72 0.33
CA VAL A 41 -8.83 -3.95 0.14
C VAL A 41 -9.06 -4.38 -1.30
N GLU A 42 -9.81 -5.47 -1.49
CA GLU A 42 -10.23 -5.90 -2.82
C GLU A 42 -11.53 -5.19 -3.19
N ILE A 43 -11.54 -4.54 -4.35
CA ILE A 43 -12.70 -3.80 -4.84
C ILE A 43 -13.11 -4.42 -6.17
N GLY A 44 -14.17 -5.22 -6.14
CA GLY A 44 -14.57 -6.01 -7.30
C GLY A 44 -13.50 -7.06 -7.62
N GLU A 45 -13.61 -7.69 -8.77
CA GLU A 45 -12.64 -8.68 -9.20
C GLU A 45 -11.46 -7.99 -9.88
N GLY A 46 -10.25 -8.21 -9.36
CA GLY A 46 -9.02 -7.66 -9.92
C GLY A 46 -8.78 -6.19 -9.61
N GLY A 47 -9.61 -5.57 -8.76
CA GLY A 47 -9.38 -4.20 -8.27
C GLY A 47 -8.82 -4.21 -6.87
N GLY A 48 -7.89 -3.34 -6.56
CA GLY A 48 -7.31 -3.25 -5.24
C GLY A 48 -7.08 -1.83 -4.77
N MET A 49 -7.04 -1.67 -3.45
CA MET A 49 -6.71 -0.41 -2.80
C MET A 49 -5.82 -0.70 -1.60
N ILE A 50 -4.67 -0.07 -1.56
CA ILE A 50 -3.79 -0.14 -0.39
C ILE A 50 -3.99 1.15 0.41
N ILE A 51 -4.28 1.01 1.69
CA ILE A 51 -4.49 2.13 2.60
C ILE A 51 -3.39 2.07 3.67
N ALA A 52 -2.49 3.03 3.63
CA ALA A 52 -1.37 3.11 4.58
C ALA A 52 -1.55 4.32 5.49
N ARG A 53 -1.50 4.08 6.79
CA ARG A 53 -1.61 5.14 7.78
C ARG A 53 -0.23 5.47 8.35
N TYR A 54 0.12 6.74 8.34
CA TYR A 54 1.38 7.25 8.89
C TYR A 54 1.10 8.19 10.06
N THR A 55 2.06 8.33 10.96
CA THR A 55 1.98 9.26 12.08
C THR A 55 1.85 10.70 11.58
N SER A 56 2.60 11.05 10.53
CA SER A 56 2.62 12.42 9.98
C SER A 56 2.99 12.41 8.51
N ALA A 57 2.75 13.53 7.83
CA ALA A 57 3.19 13.73 6.45
C ALA A 57 4.71 13.63 6.33
N GLY A 58 5.46 14.13 7.30
CA GLY A 58 6.91 14.06 7.31
C GLY A 58 7.42 12.63 7.35
N ASP A 59 6.80 11.80 8.17
CA ASP A 59 7.16 10.37 8.24
C ASP A 59 6.86 9.66 6.92
N ALA A 60 5.75 10.01 6.28
CA ALA A 60 5.39 9.43 4.98
C ALA A 60 6.42 9.81 3.91
N GLU A 61 6.89 11.05 3.90
CA GLU A 61 7.91 11.52 2.96
C GLU A 61 9.25 10.81 3.19
N GLU A 62 9.67 10.67 4.44
CA GLU A 62 10.92 9.98 4.78
C GLU A 62 10.88 8.51 4.41
N ALA A 63 9.73 7.88 4.52
CA ALA A 63 9.54 6.47 4.19
C ALA A 63 9.45 6.22 2.69
N GLN A 64 9.23 7.25 1.87
CA GLN A 64 8.91 7.09 0.46
C GLN A 64 9.93 6.28 -0.35
N PRO A 65 11.24 6.50 -0.22
CA PRO A 65 12.21 5.69 -0.97
C PRO A 65 12.11 4.20 -0.64
N GLN A 66 11.92 3.87 0.64
CA GLN A 66 11.77 2.48 1.09
C GLN A 66 10.47 1.87 0.57
N ILE A 67 9.37 2.62 0.66
CA ILE A 67 8.05 2.18 0.19
C ILE A 67 8.07 1.99 -1.33
N GLN A 68 8.69 2.87 -2.09
CA GLN A 68 8.80 2.72 -3.54
C GLN A 68 9.53 1.44 -3.91
N GLY A 69 10.59 1.08 -3.18
CA GLY A 69 11.32 -0.16 -3.39
C GLY A 69 10.44 -1.39 -3.14
N ILE A 70 9.63 -1.36 -2.09
CA ILE A 70 8.69 -2.43 -1.75
C ILE A 70 7.60 -2.54 -2.81
N MET A 71 6.98 -1.41 -3.17
CA MET A 71 5.90 -1.37 -4.15
C MET A 71 6.36 -1.79 -5.54
N GLY A 72 7.61 -1.48 -5.89
CA GLY A 72 8.18 -1.91 -7.18
C GLY A 72 8.20 -3.42 -7.34
N ARG A 73 8.29 -4.16 -6.25
CA ARG A 73 8.27 -5.62 -6.27
C ARG A 73 6.87 -6.18 -6.54
N MET A 74 5.83 -5.37 -6.43
CA MET A 74 4.45 -5.76 -6.76
C MET A 74 4.18 -5.73 -8.26
N ALA A 75 5.01 -5.05 -9.03
CA ALA A 75 4.77 -4.81 -10.46
C ALA A 75 4.38 -6.07 -11.27
N PRO A 76 4.99 -7.26 -11.05
CA PRO A 76 4.61 -8.46 -11.80
C PRO A 76 3.16 -8.89 -11.63
N PHE A 77 2.49 -8.48 -10.55
CA PHE A 77 1.10 -8.83 -10.27
C PHE A 77 0.11 -7.81 -10.81
N LEU A 78 0.57 -6.61 -11.15
CA LEU A 78 -0.31 -5.51 -11.53
C LEU A 78 -0.63 -5.53 -13.01
N THR A 79 -1.89 -5.19 -13.34
CA THR A 79 -2.36 -5.07 -14.72
C THR A 79 -2.59 -3.62 -15.13
N SER A 80 -2.36 -2.67 -14.21
CA SER A 80 -2.44 -1.24 -14.48
C SER A 80 -1.40 -0.50 -13.65
N MET A 81 -1.12 0.76 -14.04
CA MET A 81 -0.26 1.64 -13.24
C MET A 81 -0.96 1.99 -11.92
N PRO A 82 -0.28 1.89 -10.78
CA PRO A 82 -0.85 2.34 -9.51
C PRO A 82 -1.11 3.85 -9.51
N GLN A 83 -2.24 4.23 -8.94
CA GLN A 83 -2.59 5.64 -8.73
C GLN A 83 -2.45 5.95 -7.25
N VAL A 84 -1.60 6.89 -6.89
CA VAL A 84 -1.29 7.23 -5.49
C VAL A 84 -1.86 8.59 -5.16
N SER A 85 -2.57 8.65 -4.04
CA SER A 85 -3.06 9.90 -3.44
C SER A 85 -2.73 9.90 -1.96
N ALA A 86 -2.56 11.08 -1.37
CA ALA A 86 -2.21 11.18 0.04
C ALA A 86 -2.79 12.45 0.65
N GLY A 87 -3.06 12.41 1.94
CA GLY A 87 -3.60 13.57 2.63
C GLY A 87 -3.74 13.37 4.13
N GLU A 88 -3.94 14.48 4.82
CA GLU A 88 -4.19 14.48 6.27
C GLU A 88 -5.63 14.07 6.56
N VAL A 89 -5.82 13.42 7.70
CA VAL A 89 -7.16 13.16 8.22
C VAL A 89 -7.74 14.49 8.71
N ILE A 90 -8.89 14.86 8.16
CA ILE A 90 -9.56 16.11 8.54
C ILE A 90 -10.84 15.90 9.34
N TRP A 91 -11.27 14.65 9.47
CA TRP A 91 -12.44 14.28 10.28
C TRP A 91 -12.31 12.82 10.69
N GLU A 92 -12.68 12.54 11.92
CA GLU A 92 -12.64 11.18 12.49
C GLU A 92 -13.89 10.99 13.35
N MET A 93 -14.53 9.86 13.18
CA MET A 93 -15.72 9.52 13.97
C MET A 93 -15.36 9.23 15.42
#